data_1dc52c3a63f13def3fb6eb463277980d
#
_entry.id   1dc52c3a63f13def3fb6eb463277980d
#
_cell.length_a   1.000
_cell.length_b   1.000
_cell.length_c   1.000
_cell.angle_alpha   90.00
_cell.angle_beta   90.00
_cell.angle_gamma   90.00
#
_symmetry.space_group_name_H-M   'P 1'
#
loop_
_entity.id
_entity.type
_entity.pdbx_description
1 polymer ?
#
loop_
_entity_poly.entity_id
_entity_poly.type
_entity_poly.pdbx_seq_one_letter_code
_entity_poly.pdbx_strand_id
1 'polypeptide(L)'
;MGIQPLPMLLSLLAAAIPLSEPQPMAQERFQQWLLESDLQQLERGCTDPLIGATGGRQQQIRDRLLVLHPASDSFELVMANATALLTCGSPDSAARVLNRISPAVGEERRRWLRLRWQAAAAGLDHLEAALALRRLVNGDLIALASLELGDGRLGLDQLAVHEAALGRREEAAAVLLLAPNAQRLAQAADWLAGADAAAADQLLEQALDQAAADQAWGLAVELLELQLRLQLAVGGDGSRPRQRLQRLAAQLDDRYILWRLEGGDELNLRLRSPRQPGGHAAVGNFPDAPSP
;
A
#
# COMPACT_ATOMS: atom_id res chain seq x y z
N MET A 1 21.41 65.81 -45.73
CA MET A 1 21.97 64.50 -46.11
C MET A 1 22.26 63.77 -44.84
N GLY A 2 21.34 62.89 -44.39
CA GLY A 2 21.46 62.07 -43.18
C GLY A 2 21.42 60.64 -43.60
N ILE A 3 22.51 59.93 -43.32
CA ILE A 3 22.63 58.48 -43.56
C ILE A 3 22.14 57.76 -42.29
N GLN A 4 21.06 57.01 -42.39
CA GLN A 4 20.59 56.06 -41.33
C GLN A 4 21.35 54.74 -41.48
N PRO A 5 21.86 54.14 -40.40
CA PRO A 5 22.33 52.74 -40.39
C PRO A 5 21.19 51.75 -40.20
N LEU A 6 21.12 50.74 -41.07
CA LEU A 6 20.28 49.56 -40.95
C LEU A 6 20.76 48.70 -39.76
N PRO A 7 19.85 48.15 -38.96
CA PRO A 7 20.18 47.13 -37.97
C PRO A 7 20.31 45.76 -38.66
N MET A 8 21.48 45.13 -38.56
CA MET A 8 21.71 43.71 -38.87
C MET A 8 21.00 42.86 -37.83
N LEU A 9 19.95 42.16 -38.26
CA LEU A 9 19.31 41.07 -37.50
C LEU A 9 20.20 39.82 -37.58
N LEU A 10 20.96 39.56 -36.54
CA LEU A 10 21.62 38.26 -36.33
C LEU A 10 20.55 37.26 -35.89
N SER A 11 20.08 36.42 -36.80
CA SER A 11 19.27 35.25 -36.50
C SER A 11 20.17 34.18 -35.92
N LEU A 12 20.18 34.03 -34.59
CA LEU A 12 20.73 32.88 -33.89
C LEU A 12 19.79 31.67 -34.13
N LEU A 13 20.15 30.84 -35.12
CA LEU A 13 19.61 29.48 -35.22
C LEU A 13 20.16 28.66 -34.06
N ALA A 14 19.38 28.53 -32.98
CA ALA A 14 19.61 27.55 -31.96
C ALA A 14 19.34 26.17 -32.58
N ALA A 15 20.38 25.46 -32.99
CA ALA A 15 20.31 24.07 -33.37
C ALA A 15 19.86 23.28 -32.12
N ALA A 16 18.59 22.84 -32.08
CA ALA A 16 18.09 21.90 -31.10
C ALA A 16 18.86 20.59 -31.30
N ILE A 17 19.80 20.31 -30.40
CA ILE A 17 20.46 19.00 -30.32
C ILE A 17 19.32 18.01 -29.96
N PRO A 18 18.99 17.03 -30.82
CA PRO A 18 18.01 16.02 -30.46
C PRO A 18 18.59 15.26 -29.27
N LEU A 19 17.92 15.35 -28.12
CA LEU A 19 18.17 14.46 -26.99
C LEU A 19 17.82 13.05 -27.49
N SER A 20 18.85 12.27 -27.88
CA SER A 20 18.67 10.88 -28.26
C SER A 20 18.04 10.15 -27.07
N GLU A 21 16.85 9.62 -27.25
CA GLU A 21 16.24 8.76 -26.25
C GLU A 21 17.20 7.61 -25.92
N PRO A 22 17.41 7.30 -24.64
CA PRO A 22 18.29 6.22 -24.24
C PRO A 22 17.77 4.90 -24.84
N GLN A 23 18.57 4.28 -25.68
CA GLN A 23 18.19 3.04 -26.36
C GLN A 23 18.41 1.83 -25.45
N PRO A 24 17.51 0.85 -25.47
CA PRO A 24 17.68 -0.38 -24.73
C PRO A 24 18.95 -1.14 -25.17
N MET A 25 19.59 -1.80 -24.22
CA MET A 25 20.81 -2.58 -24.45
C MET A 25 20.59 -3.62 -25.56
N ALA A 26 21.55 -3.74 -26.52
CA ALA A 26 21.47 -4.77 -27.56
C ALA A 26 21.49 -6.18 -26.95
N GLN A 27 20.85 -7.16 -27.61
CA GLN A 27 20.65 -8.51 -27.05
C GLN A 27 21.96 -9.24 -26.75
N GLU A 28 22.95 -9.18 -27.64
CA GLU A 28 24.25 -9.82 -27.44
C GLU A 28 24.99 -9.25 -26.22
N ARG A 29 24.95 -7.92 -26.08
CA ARG A 29 25.54 -7.21 -24.95
C ARG A 29 24.84 -7.54 -23.66
N PHE A 30 23.51 -7.73 -23.70
CA PHE A 30 22.74 -8.17 -22.54
C PHE A 30 23.13 -9.60 -22.11
N GLN A 31 23.31 -10.54 -23.01
CA GLN A 31 23.72 -11.90 -22.66
C GLN A 31 25.09 -11.93 -22.00
N GLN A 32 26.04 -11.17 -22.53
CA GLN A 32 27.35 -11.03 -21.91
C GLN A 32 27.26 -10.42 -20.52
N TRP A 33 26.53 -9.29 -20.39
CA TRP A 33 26.27 -8.63 -19.11
C TRP A 33 25.65 -9.59 -18.09
N LEU A 34 24.64 -10.38 -18.49
CA LEU A 34 23.94 -11.34 -17.61
C LEU A 34 24.90 -12.41 -17.03
N LEU A 35 25.88 -12.84 -17.80
CA LEU A 35 26.85 -13.85 -17.38
C LEU A 35 27.93 -13.29 -16.46
N GLU A 36 28.39 -12.06 -16.72
CA GLU A 36 29.50 -11.40 -16.03
C GLU A 36 29.06 -10.62 -14.78
N SER A 37 27.76 -10.28 -14.68
CA SER A 37 27.24 -9.44 -13.60
C SER A 37 27.25 -10.14 -12.24
N ASP A 38 27.63 -9.38 -11.23
CA ASP A 38 27.48 -9.74 -9.83
C ASP A 38 26.03 -9.54 -9.34
N LEU A 39 25.77 -9.92 -8.09
CA LEU A 39 24.46 -9.87 -7.48
C LEU A 39 23.85 -8.46 -7.49
N GLN A 40 24.64 -7.43 -7.16
CA GLN A 40 24.17 -6.04 -7.12
C GLN A 40 23.86 -5.50 -8.51
N GLN A 41 24.66 -5.88 -9.50
CA GLN A 41 24.42 -5.50 -10.89
C GLN A 41 23.14 -6.15 -11.42
N LEU A 42 22.90 -7.43 -11.12
CA LEU A 42 21.68 -8.13 -11.50
C LEU A 42 20.46 -7.51 -10.83
N GLU A 43 20.53 -7.17 -9.54
CA GLU A 43 19.45 -6.49 -8.82
C GLU A 43 19.10 -5.13 -9.49
N ARG A 44 20.11 -4.31 -9.75
CA ARG A 44 19.91 -3.03 -10.47
C ARG A 44 19.32 -3.23 -11.86
N GLY A 45 19.74 -4.27 -12.57
CA GLY A 45 19.21 -4.60 -13.88
C GLY A 45 17.70 -4.89 -13.90
N CYS A 46 17.11 -5.33 -12.81
CA CYS A 46 15.66 -5.53 -12.71
C CYS A 46 14.85 -4.23 -12.68
N THR A 47 15.44 -3.17 -12.13
CA THR A 47 14.77 -1.85 -12.01
C THR A 47 15.17 -0.88 -13.11
N ASP A 48 16.25 -1.18 -13.84
CA ASP A 48 16.72 -0.36 -14.96
C ASP A 48 15.90 -0.60 -16.22
N PRO A 49 15.16 0.41 -16.72
CA PRO A 49 14.34 0.28 -17.92
C PRO A 49 15.14 -0.03 -19.19
N LEU A 50 16.42 0.32 -19.24
CA LEU A 50 17.29 0.05 -20.40
C LEU A 50 17.79 -1.40 -20.45
N ILE A 51 17.81 -2.06 -19.32
CA ILE A 51 18.27 -3.45 -19.16
C ILE A 51 17.08 -4.40 -19.10
N GLY A 52 16.18 -4.19 -18.15
CA GLY A 52 15.13 -5.14 -17.76
C GLY A 52 13.79 -4.99 -18.51
N ALA A 53 13.48 -3.84 -19.11
CA ALA A 53 12.15 -3.54 -19.66
C ALA A 53 11.81 -4.27 -20.98
N THR A 54 12.76 -4.89 -21.65
CA THR A 54 12.51 -5.58 -22.92
C THR A 54 12.27 -7.07 -22.72
N GLY A 55 11.16 -7.54 -23.28
CA GLY A 55 10.62 -8.89 -23.34
C GLY A 55 11.46 -10.06 -22.81
N GLY A 56 11.15 -10.55 -21.65
CA GLY A 56 11.77 -11.74 -21.08
C GLY A 56 13.12 -11.53 -20.39
N ARG A 57 13.75 -10.36 -20.46
CA ARG A 57 15.05 -10.09 -19.81
C ARG A 57 14.96 -10.14 -18.30
N GLN A 58 13.91 -9.57 -17.74
CA GLN A 58 13.68 -9.62 -16.31
C GLN A 58 13.56 -11.06 -15.80
N GLN A 59 12.92 -11.94 -16.58
CA GLN A 59 12.87 -13.37 -16.25
C GLN A 59 14.27 -14.00 -16.30
N GLN A 60 15.08 -13.68 -17.30
CA GLN A 60 16.45 -14.20 -17.40
C GLN A 60 17.34 -13.74 -16.23
N ILE A 61 17.16 -12.49 -15.76
CA ILE A 61 17.84 -11.98 -14.57
C ILE A 61 17.40 -12.77 -13.32
N ARG A 62 16.10 -13.01 -13.15
CA ARG A 62 15.56 -13.82 -12.05
C ARG A 62 16.10 -15.24 -12.06
N ASP A 63 16.14 -15.86 -13.22
CA ASP A 63 16.67 -17.22 -13.37
C ASP A 63 18.17 -17.27 -13.04
N ARG A 64 18.93 -16.25 -13.45
CA ARG A 64 20.34 -16.11 -13.10
C ARG A 64 20.55 -15.92 -11.59
N LEU A 65 19.79 -15.02 -10.96
CA LEU A 65 19.83 -14.81 -9.51
C LEU A 65 19.51 -16.09 -8.74
N LEU A 66 18.53 -16.87 -9.21
CA LEU A 66 18.14 -18.11 -8.53
C LEU A 66 19.26 -19.15 -8.51
N VAL A 67 20.06 -19.23 -9.57
CA VAL A 67 21.18 -20.20 -9.66
C VAL A 67 22.52 -19.61 -9.21
N LEU A 68 22.56 -18.33 -8.89
CA LEU A 68 23.77 -17.70 -8.38
C LEU A 68 24.03 -18.18 -6.95
N HIS A 69 25.25 -18.63 -6.66
CA HIS A 69 25.66 -19.13 -5.34
C HIS A 69 24.75 -20.24 -4.76
N PRO A 70 24.49 -21.34 -5.48
CA PRO A 70 23.46 -22.33 -5.12
C PRO A 70 23.76 -23.06 -3.82
N ALA A 71 25.03 -23.19 -3.44
CA ALA A 71 25.51 -23.90 -2.25
C ALA A 71 26.13 -22.96 -1.21
N SER A 72 25.72 -21.68 -1.17
CA SER A 72 26.29 -20.76 -0.19
C SER A 72 25.68 -20.97 1.19
N ASP A 73 26.54 -21.16 2.20
CA ASP A 73 26.18 -21.18 3.62
C ASP A 73 26.30 -19.80 4.27
N SER A 74 26.77 -18.79 3.53
CA SER A 74 26.91 -17.43 4.02
C SER A 74 25.55 -16.77 4.20
N PHE A 75 25.23 -16.44 5.44
CA PHE A 75 23.99 -15.72 5.79
C PHE A 75 23.81 -14.45 4.95
N GLU A 76 24.83 -13.59 4.90
CA GLU A 76 24.73 -12.30 4.18
C GLU A 76 24.53 -12.49 2.68
N LEU A 77 25.16 -13.49 2.08
CA LEU A 77 25.02 -13.75 0.65
C LEU A 77 23.62 -14.28 0.30
N VAL A 78 23.06 -15.17 1.13
CA VAL A 78 21.69 -15.68 0.97
C VAL A 78 20.68 -14.56 1.15
N MET A 79 20.85 -13.70 2.16
CA MET A 79 19.97 -12.57 2.40
C MET A 79 20.01 -11.57 1.24
N ALA A 80 21.18 -11.22 0.76
CA ALA A 80 21.35 -10.32 -0.38
C ALA A 80 20.71 -10.89 -1.67
N ASN A 81 20.89 -12.19 -1.93
CA ASN A 81 20.29 -12.83 -3.11
C ASN A 81 18.75 -12.87 -3.02
N ALA A 82 18.20 -13.19 -1.84
CA ALA A 82 16.75 -13.16 -1.64
C ALA A 82 16.18 -11.74 -1.79
N THR A 83 16.88 -10.71 -1.29
CA THR A 83 16.50 -9.31 -1.47
C THR A 83 16.49 -8.92 -2.94
N ALA A 84 17.54 -9.26 -3.69
CA ALA A 84 17.60 -9.01 -5.12
C ALA A 84 16.43 -9.66 -5.90
N LEU A 85 16.09 -10.91 -5.55
CA LEU A 85 14.94 -11.59 -6.14
C LEU A 85 13.61 -10.90 -5.82
N LEU A 86 13.43 -10.36 -4.61
CA LEU A 86 12.27 -9.55 -4.24
C LEU A 86 12.20 -8.26 -5.04
N THR A 87 13.32 -7.54 -5.15
CA THR A 87 13.43 -6.32 -5.99
C THR A 87 13.07 -6.63 -7.45
N CYS A 88 13.44 -7.82 -7.92
CA CYS A 88 13.07 -8.31 -9.25
C CYS A 88 11.62 -8.81 -9.38
N GLY A 89 10.80 -8.73 -8.31
CA GLY A 89 9.41 -9.20 -8.31
C GLY A 89 9.29 -10.74 -8.44
N SER A 90 10.18 -11.49 -7.80
CA SER A 90 10.17 -12.95 -7.78
C SER A 90 10.13 -13.51 -6.35
N PRO A 91 9.00 -13.31 -5.63
CA PRO A 91 8.87 -13.68 -4.22
C PRO A 91 9.05 -15.19 -3.98
N ASP A 92 8.53 -16.05 -4.84
CA ASP A 92 8.68 -17.50 -4.72
C ASP A 92 10.15 -17.95 -4.83
N SER A 93 10.91 -17.28 -5.70
CA SER A 93 12.34 -17.55 -5.83
C SER A 93 13.11 -17.05 -4.63
N ALA A 94 12.73 -15.89 -4.07
CA ALA A 94 13.30 -15.38 -2.82
C ALA A 94 13.05 -16.35 -1.66
N ALA A 95 11.81 -16.86 -1.51
CA ALA A 95 11.48 -17.86 -0.50
C ALA A 95 12.33 -19.15 -0.66
N ARG A 96 12.52 -19.62 -1.91
CA ARG A 96 13.41 -20.78 -2.18
C ARG A 96 14.84 -20.53 -1.77
N VAL A 97 15.36 -19.33 -2.01
CA VAL A 97 16.73 -18.94 -1.60
C VAL A 97 16.83 -18.88 -0.08
N LEU A 98 15.87 -18.27 0.61
CA LEU A 98 15.82 -18.19 2.07
C LEU A 98 15.75 -19.56 2.74
N ASN A 99 15.15 -20.55 2.09
CA ASN A 99 15.09 -21.93 2.61
C ASN A 99 16.45 -22.68 2.57
N ARG A 100 17.51 -22.09 1.98
CA ARG A 100 18.85 -22.68 1.99
C ARG A 100 19.51 -22.63 3.36
N ILE A 101 19.08 -21.71 4.22
CA ILE A 101 19.62 -21.52 5.56
C ILE A 101 18.53 -21.56 6.63
N SER A 102 18.92 -21.91 7.86
CA SER A 102 18.07 -21.85 9.04
C SER A 102 18.85 -21.23 10.19
N PRO A 103 18.90 -19.90 10.31
CA PRO A 103 19.70 -19.23 11.34
C PRO A 103 19.28 -19.62 12.74
N ALA A 104 20.26 -19.72 13.66
CA ALA A 104 20.01 -19.90 15.08
C ALA A 104 19.27 -18.67 15.68
N VAL A 105 18.69 -18.86 16.86
CA VAL A 105 17.99 -17.76 17.57
C VAL A 105 18.95 -16.59 17.78
N GLY A 106 18.55 -15.40 17.38
CA GLY A 106 19.35 -14.19 17.45
C GLY A 106 18.96 -13.16 16.39
N GLU A 107 19.86 -12.21 16.13
CA GLU A 107 19.61 -11.11 15.19
C GLU A 107 19.50 -11.62 13.75
N GLU A 108 20.35 -12.56 13.34
CA GLU A 108 20.27 -13.15 11.99
C GLU A 108 18.91 -13.80 11.74
N ARG A 109 18.38 -14.54 12.73
CA ARG A 109 17.06 -15.15 12.62
C ARG A 109 15.96 -14.09 12.51
N ARG A 110 16.05 -12.98 13.25
CA ARG A 110 15.08 -11.87 13.13
C ARG A 110 15.11 -11.23 11.75
N ARG A 111 16.30 -10.95 11.20
CA ARG A 111 16.48 -10.44 9.84
C ARG A 111 15.92 -11.41 8.79
N TRP A 112 16.23 -12.69 8.93
CA TRP A 112 15.75 -13.74 8.06
C TRP A 112 14.21 -13.89 8.10
N LEU A 113 13.59 -13.89 9.29
CA LEU A 113 12.12 -13.95 9.43
C LEU A 113 11.43 -12.73 8.84
N ARG A 114 12.00 -11.54 8.98
CA ARG A 114 11.48 -10.32 8.36
C ARG A 114 11.49 -10.42 6.83
N LEU A 115 12.60 -10.85 6.25
CA LEU A 115 12.68 -11.02 4.79
C LEU A 115 11.79 -12.17 4.30
N ARG A 116 11.65 -13.23 5.08
CA ARG A 116 10.73 -14.33 4.79
C ARG A 116 9.27 -13.86 4.79
N TRP A 117 8.89 -13.04 5.76
CA TRP A 117 7.58 -12.38 5.75
C TRP A 117 7.39 -11.51 4.49
N GLN A 118 8.37 -10.70 4.11
CA GLN A 118 8.30 -9.87 2.91
C GLN A 118 8.10 -10.71 1.65
N ALA A 119 8.84 -11.82 1.52
CA ALA A 119 8.70 -12.73 0.39
C ALA A 119 7.30 -13.37 0.35
N ALA A 120 6.83 -13.87 1.48
CA ALA A 120 5.52 -14.50 1.57
C ALA A 120 4.39 -13.48 1.32
N ALA A 121 4.48 -12.28 1.87
CA ALA A 121 3.49 -11.20 1.65
C ALA A 121 3.45 -10.77 0.18
N ALA A 122 4.61 -10.60 -0.46
CA ALA A 122 4.69 -10.24 -1.88
C ALA A 122 4.19 -11.38 -2.80
N GLY A 123 4.36 -12.64 -2.39
CA GLY A 123 3.85 -13.82 -3.08
C GLY A 123 2.40 -14.19 -2.75
N LEU A 124 1.73 -13.40 -1.90
CA LEU A 124 0.37 -13.67 -1.40
C LEU A 124 0.24 -15.01 -0.64
N ASP A 125 1.35 -15.56 -0.14
CA ASP A 125 1.34 -16.70 0.78
C ASP A 125 1.05 -16.20 2.20
N HIS A 126 -0.24 -15.92 2.45
CA HIS A 126 -0.70 -15.35 3.71
C HIS A 126 -0.44 -16.27 4.91
N LEU A 127 -0.42 -17.60 4.71
CA LEU A 127 -0.14 -18.55 5.79
C LEU A 127 1.32 -18.42 6.24
N GLU A 128 2.27 -18.47 5.31
CA GLU A 128 3.69 -18.36 5.64
C GLU A 128 4.01 -16.96 6.18
N ALA A 129 3.37 -15.90 5.63
CA ALA A 129 3.52 -14.54 6.14
C ALA A 129 3.08 -14.41 7.61
N ALA A 130 1.92 -14.95 7.97
CA ALA A 130 1.43 -14.97 9.35
C ALA A 130 2.35 -15.77 10.28
N LEU A 131 2.82 -16.94 9.83
CA LEU A 131 3.76 -17.75 10.59
C LEU A 131 5.11 -17.06 10.82
N ALA A 132 5.62 -16.36 9.82
CA ALA A 132 6.88 -15.61 9.94
C ALA A 132 6.75 -14.48 10.99
N LEU A 133 5.65 -13.72 11.00
CA LEU A 133 5.39 -12.70 12.00
C LEU A 133 5.27 -13.26 13.41
N ARG A 134 4.52 -14.36 13.60
CA ARG A 134 4.40 -15.01 14.91
C ARG A 134 5.74 -15.49 15.45
N ARG A 135 6.57 -16.06 14.58
CA ARG A 135 7.94 -16.54 14.94
C ARG A 135 8.90 -15.37 15.21
N LEU A 136 8.72 -14.23 14.55
CA LEU A 136 9.57 -13.04 14.72
C LEU A 136 9.54 -12.51 16.16
N VAL A 137 8.39 -12.64 16.82
CA VAL A 137 8.18 -12.24 18.22
C VAL A 137 8.09 -13.43 19.19
N ASN A 138 8.45 -14.62 18.76
CA ASN A 138 8.41 -15.86 19.58
C ASN A 138 7.01 -16.10 20.20
N GLY A 139 5.95 -15.71 19.53
CA GLY A 139 4.57 -15.88 20.00
C GLY A 139 4.01 -14.73 20.87
N ASP A 140 4.82 -13.79 21.31
CA ASP A 140 4.34 -12.59 22.00
C ASP A 140 3.76 -11.59 21.00
N LEU A 141 2.48 -11.75 20.67
CA LEU A 141 1.82 -10.97 19.64
C LEU A 141 1.70 -9.48 20.00
N ILE A 142 1.69 -9.13 21.29
CA ILE A 142 1.60 -7.72 21.73
C ILE A 142 2.85 -6.97 21.26
N ALA A 143 4.01 -7.63 21.23
CA ALA A 143 5.24 -7.02 20.72
C ALA A 143 5.15 -6.59 19.24
N LEU A 144 4.23 -7.18 18.46
CA LEU A 144 3.97 -6.76 17.07
C LEU A 144 3.31 -5.39 16.96
N ALA A 145 2.67 -4.90 18.02
CA ALA A 145 1.93 -3.63 17.98
C ALA A 145 2.83 -2.40 17.75
N SER A 146 4.10 -2.51 18.19
CA SER A 146 5.12 -1.47 18.02
C SER A 146 6.22 -1.86 17.03
N LEU A 147 6.16 -3.07 16.47
CA LEU A 147 7.18 -3.56 15.52
C LEU A 147 6.92 -2.99 14.13
N GLU A 148 7.77 -2.07 13.70
CA GLU A 148 7.76 -1.59 12.32
C GLU A 148 8.41 -2.60 11.37
N LEU A 149 7.72 -2.90 10.28
CA LEU A 149 8.17 -3.84 9.25
C LEU A 149 8.75 -3.14 8.01
N GLY A 150 8.62 -1.83 7.95
CA GLY A 150 8.97 -0.94 6.83
C GLY A 150 7.75 -0.20 6.31
N ASP A 151 7.98 0.96 5.70
CA ASP A 151 6.94 1.85 5.14
C ASP A 151 5.82 2.20 6.13
N GLY A 152 6.14 2.33 7.43
CA GLY A 152 5.18 2.64 8.48
C GLY A 152 4.21 1.50 8.83
N ARG A 153 4.37 0.31 8.26
CA ARG A 153 3.51 -0.85 8.55
C ARG A 153 3.88 -1.51 9.86
N LEU A 154 2.90 -1.66 10.74
CA LEU A 154 3.07 -2.33 12.03
C LEU A 154 2.80 -3.83 11.92
N GLY A 155 3.59 -4.63 12.63
CA GLY A 155 3.52 -6.09 12.57
C GLY A 155 2.16 -6.66 12.96
N LEU A 156 1.50 -6.07 13.98
CA LEU A 156 0.19 -6.52 14.44
C LEU A 156 -0.88 -6.35 13.35
N ASP A 157 -0.89 -5.19 12.69
CA ASP A 157 -1.84 -4.89 11.63
C ASP A 157 -1.62 -5.81 10.41
N GLN A 158 -0.36 -6.08 10.07
CA GLN A 158 -0.03 -7.00 8.99
C GLN A 158 -0.42 -8.46 9.32
N LEU A 159 -0.20 -8.90 10.56
CA LEU A 159 -0.65 -10.23 10.98
C LEU A 159 -2.17 -10.38 10.84
N ALA A 160 -2.91 -9.38 11.29
CA ALA A 160 -4.37 -9.38 11.20
C ALA A 160 -4.85 -9.40 9.73
N VAL A 161 -4.22 -8.63 8.84
CA VAL A 161 -4.51 -8.66 7.39
C VAL A 161 -4.28 -10.06 6.81
N HIS A 162 -3.19 -10.74 7.17
CA HIS A 162 -2.93 -12.09 6.68
C HIS A 162 -3.94 -13.10 7.22
N GLU A 163 -4.34 -13.03 8.49
CA GLU A 163 -5.38 -13.92 9.03
C GLU A 163 -6.73 -13.68 8.36
N ALA A 164 -7.10 -12.43 8.12
CA ALA A 164 -8.33 -12.09 7.40
C ALA A 164 -8.33 -12.60 5.94
N ALA A 165 -7.18 -12.51 5.25
CA ALA A 165 -7.02 -13.04 3.90
C ALA A 165 -7.13 -14.57 3.83
N LEU A 166 -6.79 -15.27 4.92
CA LEU A 166 -7.03 -16.71 5.09
C LEU A 166 -8.49 -17.07 5.40
N GLY A 167 -9.39 -16.08 5.44
CA GLY A 167 -10.79 -16.26 5.83
C GLY A 167 -11.04 -16.33 7.34
N ARG A 168 -10.04 -16.11 8.17
CA ARG A 168 -10.07 -16.18 9.64
C ARG A 168 -10.36 -14.81 10.24
N ARG A 169 -11.54 -14.25 9.92
CA ARG A 169 -11.87 -12.85 10.29
C ARG A 169 -11.99 -12.64 11.79
N GLU A 170 -12.49 -13.63 12.51
CA GLU A 170 -12.61 -13.56 13.97
C GLU A 170 -11.24 -13.54 14.65
N GLU A 171 -10.32 -14.39 14.21
CA GLU A 171 -8.93 -14.40 14.67
C GLU A 171 -8.20 -13.11 14.31
N ALA A 172 -8.44 -12.59 13.09
CA ALA A 172 -7.89 -11.32 12.67
C ALA A 172 -8.36 -10.16 13.55
N ALA A 173 -9.65 -10.11 13.88
CA ALA A 173 -10.21 -9.14 14.82
C ALA A 173 -9.58 -9.31 16.22
N ALA A 174 -9.49 -10.54 16.72
CA ALA A 174 -8.87 -10.82 18.02
C ALA A 174 -7.41 -10.35 18.07
N VAL A 175 -6.65 -10.49 16.98
CA VAL A 175 -5.27 -9.98 16.88
C VAL A 175 -5.24 -8.45 17.04
N LEU A 176 -6.11 -7.70 16.35
CA LEU A 176 -6.15 -6.23 16.46
C LEU A 176 -6.52 -5.76 17.87
N LEU A 177 -7.39 -6.50 18.55
CA LEU A 177 -7.85 -6.18 19.89
C LEU A 177 -6.79 -6.40 21.00
N LEU A 178 -5.64 -7.00 20.67
CA LEU A 178 -4.49 -7.09 21.60
C LEU A 178 -3.89 -5.72 21.93
N ALA A 179 -3.97 -4.75 21.01
CA ALA A 179 -3.49 -3.38 21.22
C ALA A 179 -4.46 -2.39 20.54
N PRO A 180 -5.64 -2.16 21.14
CA PRO A 180 -6.72 -1.42 20.51
C PRO A 180 -6.39 0.07 20.35
N ASN A 181 -6.75 0.61 19.22
CA ASN A 181 -6.90 2.02 18.92
C ASN A 181 -8.13 2.21 18.03
N ALA A 182 -8.56 3.45 17.81
CA ALA A 182 -9.79 3.71 17.06
C ALA A 182 -9.83 3.02 15.68
N GLN A 183 -8.72 3.01 14.94
CA GLN A 183 -8.63 2.37 13.63
C GLN A 183 -8.69 0.83 13.72
N ARG A 184 -7.98 0.23 14.68
CA ARG A 184 -8.01 -1.22 14.90
C ARG A 184 -9.37 -1.70 15.39
N LEU A 185 -10.03 -0.93 16.26
CA LEU A 185 -11.39 -1.21 16.69
C LEU A 185 -12.36 -1.18 15.52
N ALA A 186 -12.25 -0.17 14.64
CA ALA A 186 -13.06 -0.07 13.42
C ALA A 186 -12.86 -1.26 12.48
N GLN A 187 -11.61 -1.64 12.24
CA GLN A 187 -11.30 -2.77 11.37
C GLN A 187 -11.77 -4.11 11.96
N ALA A 188 -11.60 -4.30 13.28
CA ALA A 188 -12.12 -5.47 13.97
C ALA A 188 -13.65 -5.53 13.89
N ALA A 189 -14.34 -4.41 14.05
CA ALA A 189 -15.78 -4.31 13.88
C ALA A 189 -16.24 -4.69 12.48
N ASP A 190 -15.56 -4.19 11.43
CA ASP A 190 -15.88 -4.52 10.03
C ASP A 190 -15.76 -6.04 9.77
N TRP A 191 -14.74 -6.68 10.32
CA TRP A 191 -14.57 -8.13 10.17
C TRP A 191 -15.56 -8.97 10.98
N LEU A 192 -15.97 -8.50 12.15
CA LEU A 192 -16.91 -9.22 13.03
C LEU A 192 -18.38 -9.01 12.66
N ALA A 193 -18.70 -7.95 11.90
CA ALA A 193 -20.09 -7.55 11.67
C ALA A 193 -20.99 -8.64 11.09
N GLY A 194 -20.43 -9.53 10.27
CA GLY A 194 -21.18 -10.66 9.69
C GLY A 194 -21.45 -11.81 10.67
N ALA A 195 -20.60 -11.99 11.69
CA ALA A 195 -20.71 -13.03 12.68
C ALA A 195 -21.41 -12.54 13.97
N ASP A 196 -21.06 -11.33 14.42
CA ASP A 196 -21.59 -10.70 15.62
C ASP A 196 -21.75 -9.18 15.43
N ALA A 197 -22.90 -8.78 14.92
CA ALA A 197 -23.24 -7.38 14.68
C ALA A 197 -23.30 -6.55 15.98
N ALA A 198 -23.64 -7.16 17.11
CA ALA A 198 -23.71 -6.46 18.39
C ALA A 198 -22.31 -6.13 18.92
N ALA A 199 -21.40 -7.09 18.87
CA ALA A 199 -20.00 -6.85 19.23
C ALA A 199 -19.36 -5.82 18.29
N ALA A 200 -19.62 -5.88 16.98
CA ALA A 200 -19.14 -4.90 16.01
C ALA A 200 -19.63 -3.49 16.34
N ASP A 201 -20.91 -3.31 16.68
CA ASP A 201 -21.47 -2.01 17.08
C ASP A 201 -20.80 -1.47 18.36
N GLN A 202 -20.55 -2.34 19.35
CA GLN A 202 -19.85 -1.96 20.58
C GLN A 202 -18.40 -1.49 20.32
N LEU A 203 -17.67 -2.18 19.43
CA LEU A 203 -16.32 -1.77 19.06
C LEU A 203 -16.30 -0.41 18.36
N LEU A 204 -17.30 -0.14 17.49
CA LEU A 204 -17.43 1.16 16.85
C LEU A 204 -17.76 2.28 17.85
N GLU A 205 -18.59 2.02 18.86
CA GLU A 205 -18.80 2.99 19.93
C GLU A 205 -17.50 3.31 20.69
N GLN A 206 -16.70 2.30 21.03
CA GLN A 206 -15.40 2.52 21.66
C GLN A 206 -14.45 3.30 20.75
N ALA A 207 -14.43 3.02 19.44
CA ALA A 207 -13.64 3.75 18.47
C ALA A 207 -14.08 5.23 18.38
N LEU A 208 -15.38 5.48 18.40
CA LEU A 208 -15.95 6.83 18.40
C LEU A 208 -15.59 7.61 19.66
N ASP A 209 -15.62 6.96 20.83
CA ASP A 209 -15.21 7.59 22.09
C ASP A 209 -13.73 7.97 22.06
N GLN A 210 -12.85 7.12 21.51
CA GLN A 210 -11.44 7.45 21.34
C GLN A 210 -11.24 8.61 20.33
N ALA A 211 -11.91 8.55 19.18
CA ALA A 211 -11.83 9.60 18.17
C ALA A 211 -12.31 10.96 18.72
N ALA A 212 -13.36 10.95 19.56
CA ALA A 212 -13.85 12.16 20.22
C ALA A 212 -12.85 12.69 21.27
N ALA A 213 -12.23 11.82 22.07
CA ALA A 213 -11.21 12.20 23.05
C ALA A 213 -9.98 12.85 22.37
N ASP A 214 -9.60 12.33 21.20
CA ASP A 214 -8.48 12.82 20.40
C ASP A 214 -8.87 14.00 19.48
N GLN A 215 -10.13 14.42 19.49
CA GLN A 215 -10.70 15.44 18.59
C GLN A 215 -10.47 15.11 17.09
N ALA A 216 -10.37 13.83 16.77
CA ALA A 216 -10.16 13.32 15.40
C ALA A 216 -11.48 13.27 14.63
N TRP A 217 -12.06 14.44 14.32
CA TRP A 217 -13.41 14.55 13.76
C TRP A 217 -13.55 13.89 12.38
N GLY A 218 -12.52 13.92 11.54
CA GLY A 218 -12.52 13.19 10.27
C GLY A 218 -12.66 11.69 10.48
N LEU A 219 -11.92 11.11 11.43
CA LEU A 219 -12.06 9.71 11.80
C LEU A 219 -13.44 9.41 12.39
N ALA A 220 -14.00 10.31 13.22
CA ALA A 220 -15.35 10.12 13.75
C ALA A 220 -16.42 10.06 12.66
N VAL A 221 -16.26 10.84 11.59
CA VAL A 221 -17.12 10.76 10.38
C VAL A 221 -17.01 9.38 9.74
N GLU A 222 -15.79 8.91 9.45
CA GLU A 222 -15.55 7.60 8.83
C GLU A 222 -16.13 6.45 9.67
N LEU A 223 -16.00 6.53 10.99
CA LEU A 223 -16.55 5.54 11.94
C LEU A 223 -18.07 5.52 11.93
N LEU A 224 -18.74 6.69 11.90
CA LEU A 224 -20.19 6.77 11.81
C LEU A 224 -20.71 6.26 10.46
N GLU A 225 -20.01 6.51 9.36
CA GLU A 225 -20.33 5.96 8.04
C GLU A 225 -20.19 4.43 8.03
N LEU A 226 -19.11 3.91 8.63
CA LEU A 226 -18.93 2.47 8.79
C LEU A 226 -20.06 1.87 9.62
N GLN A 227 -20.40 2.48 10.76
CA GLN A 227 -21.49 2.02 11.62
C GLN A 227 -22.84 2.00 10.89
N LEU A 228 -23.14 3.07 10.12
CA LEU A 228 -24.33 3.15 9.30
C LEU A 228 -24.39 2.03 8.26
N ARG A 229 -23.29 1.83 7.53
CA ARG A 229 -23.17 0.78 6.52
C ARG A 229 -23.40 -0.61 7.12
N LEU A 230 -22.75 -0.91 8.24
CA LEU A 230 -22.85 -2.22 8.88
C LEU A 230 -24.25 -2.48 9.45
N GLN A 231 -24.89 -1.48 10.08
CA GLN A 231 -26.27 -1.63 10.57
C GLN A 231 -27.27 -1.88 9.43
N LEU A 232 -27.13 -1.18 8.31
CA LEU A 232 -27.97 -1.38 7.12
C LEU A 232 -27.73 -2.78 6.51
N ALA A 233 -26.50 -3.26 6.48
CA ALA A 233 -26.16 -4.58 5.93
C ALA A 233 -26.81 -5.74 6.69
N VAL A 234 -27.06 -5.59 7.99
CA VAL A 234 -27.75 -6.60 8.82
C VAL A 234 -29.25 -6.34 8.96
N GLY A 235 -29.82 -5.43 8.14
CA GLY A 235 -31.26 -5.11 8.13
C GLY A 235 -31.72 -4.14 9.21
N GLY A 236 -30.79 -3.49 9.91
CA GLY A 236 -31.13 -2.37 10.83
C GLY A 236 -31.55 -1.11 10.06
N ASP A 237 -32.16 -0.17 10.78
CA ASP A 237 -32.64 1.08 10.17
C ASP A 237 -31.56 2.17 9.99
N GLY A 238 -30.39 2.01 10.67
CA GLY A 238 -29.28 2.95 10.63
C GLY A 238 -29.62 4.37 11.13
N SER A 239 -30.75 4.53 11.82
CA SER A 239 -31.26 5.85 12.26
C SER A 239 -30.29 6.54 13.22
N ARG A 240 -29.74 5.80 14.20
CA ARG A 240 -28.82 6.33 15.21
C ARG A 240 -27.52 6.87 14.61
N PRO A 241 -26.74 6.11 13.84
CA PRO A 241 -25.51 6.62 13.22
C PRO A 241 -25.79 7.72 12.21
N ARG A 242 -26.89 7.65 11.44
CA ARG A 242 -27.30 8.69 10.51
C ARG A 242 -27.54 10.04 11.19
N GLN A 243 -28.29 10.04 12.30
CA GLN A 243 -28.55 11.28 13.07
C GLN A 243 -27.28 11.85 13.70
N ARG A 244 -26.37 10.99 14.18
CA ARG A 244 -25.07 11.43 14.73
C ARG A 244 -24.18 12.03 13.64
N LEU A 245 -24.11 11.36 12.48
CA LEU A 245 -23.35 11.83 11.32
C LEU A 245 -23.90 13.17 10.81
N GLN A 246 -25.23 13.33 10.72
CA GLN A 246 -25.85 14.59 10.32
C GLN A 246 -25.52 15.75 11.29
N ARG A 247 -25.55 15.48 12.61
CA ARG A 247 -25.17 16.49 13.61
C ARG A 247 -23.69 16.86 13.53
N LEU A 248 -22.82 15.87 13.36
CA LEU A 248 -21.37 16.11 13.26
C LEU A 248 -21.06 16.87 11.96
N ALA A 249 -21.64 16.49 10.83
CA ALA A 249 -21.45 17.17 9.56
C ALA A 249 -21.92 18.63 9.61
N ALA A 250 -23.05 18.89 10.28
CA ALA A 250 -23.52 20.26 10.48
C ALA A 250 -22.57 21.10 11.34
N GLN A 251 -21.96 20.50 12.39
CA GLN A 251 -20.98 21.18 13.24
C GLN A 251 -19.67 21.48 12.50
N LEU A 252 -19.30 20.64 11.54
CA LEU A 252 -18.09 20.79 10.73
C LEU A 252 -18.32 21.61 9.44
N ASP A 253 -19.53 22.08 9.19
CA ASP A 253 -19.98 22.69 7.90
C ASP A 253 -19.68 21.80 6.68
N ASP A 254 -19.77 20.47 6.87
CA ASP A 254 -19.54 19.48 5.80
C ASP A 254 -20.80 19.31 4.95
N ARG A 255 -20.93 20.18 3.95
CA ARG A 255 -22.06 20.20 3.03
C ARG A 255 -22.17 18.96 2.16
N TYR A 256 -21.04 18.30 1.88
CA TYR A 256 -21.05 17.10 1.05
C TYR A 256 -21.72 15.93 1.77
N ILE A 257 -21.37 15.71 3.04
CA ILE A 257 -22.01 14.66 3.85
C ILE A 257 -23.50 14.96 4.04
N LEU A 258 -23.88 16.21 4.35
CA LEU A 258 -25.28 16.59 4.50
C LEU A 258 -26.07 16.31 3.22
N TRP A 259 -25.58 16.76 2.06
CA TRP A 259 -26.19 16.51 0.75
C TRP A 259 -26.35 15.01 0.47
N ARG A 260 -25.34 14.20 0.77
CA ARG A 260 -25.38 12.73 0.58
C ARG A 260 -26.41 12.07 1.49
N LEU A 261 -26.52 12.50 2.74
CA LEU A 261 -27.53 12.00 3.68
C LEU A 261 -28.96 12.34 3.29
N GLU A 262 -29.16 13.42 2.55
CA GLU A 262 -30.45 13.87 1.98
C GLU A 262 -30.83 13.12 0.69
N GLY A 263 -30.01 12.18 0.24
CA GLY A 263 -30.27 11.39 -0.96
C GLY A 263 -29.59 11.92 -2.23
N GLY A 264 -28.56 12.73 -2.08
CA GLY A 264 -27.71 13.16 -3.19
C GLY A 264 -27.09 11.97 -3.90
N ASP A 265 -27.18 11.94 -5.23
CA ASP A 265 -26.69 10.84 -6.07
C ASP A 265 -25.28 11.14 -6.59
N GLU A 266 -24.29 10.44 -6.03
CA GLU A 266 -22.89 10.57 -6.45
C GLU A 266 -22.65 10.16 -7.91
N LEU A 267 -23.48 9.28 -8.46
CA LEU A 267 -23.36 8.84 -9.87
C LEU A 267 -23.65 9.98 -10.84
N ASN A 268 -24.40 11.00 -10.40
CA ASN A 268 -24.69 12.20 -11.17
C ASN A 268 -23.66 13.32 -10.96
N LEU A 269 -22.76 13.19 -9.97
CA LEU A 269 -21.60 14.07 -9.85
C LEU A 269 -20.60 13.72 -10.95
N ARG A 270 -20.58 14.54 -12.01
CA ARG A 270 -19.49 14.48 -13.01
C ARG A 270 -18.19 14.96 -12.35
N LEU A 271 -17.57 14.09 -11.57
CA LEU A 271 -16.25 14.35 -11.04
C LEU A 271 -15.29 14.50 -12.22
N ARG A 272 -14.66 15.65 -12.33
CA ARG A 272 -13.60 15.85 -13.30
C ARG A 272 -12.47 14.91 -12.99
N SER A 273 -12.10 14.10 -13.97
CA SER A 273 -10.83 13.41 -13.92
C SER A 273 -9.71 14.46 -13.90
N PRO A 274 -8.81 14.45 -12.92
CA PRO A 274 -7.64 15.32 -12.92
C PRO A 274 -6.72 15.10 -14.14
N ARG A 275 -6.97 14.05 -14.92
CA ARG A 275 -6.24 13.69 -16.14
C ARG A 275 -6.79 14.26 -17.43
N GLN A 276 -7.88 15.04 -17.38
CA GLN A 276 -8.36 15.78 -18.56
C GLN A 276 -7.86 17.23 -18.52
N PRO A 277 -6.70 17.55 -19.11
CA PRO A 277 -6.23 18.92 -19.18
C PRO A 277 -7.16 19.74 -20.09
N GLY A 278 -7.55 20.92 -19.64
CA GLY A 278 -8.35 21.88 -20.43
C GLY A 278 -9.85 21.75 -20.38
N GLY A 279 -10.41 20.78 -19.64
CA GLY A 279 -11.86 20.75 -19.41
C GLY A 279 -12.29 21.96 -18.55
N HIS A 280 -13.21 22.82 -19.03
CA HIS A 280 -13.86 23.83 -18.19
C HIS A 280 -14.60 23.16 -17.03
N ALA A 281 -14.63 23.83 -15.82
CA ALA A 281 -15.39 23.34 -14.70
C ALA A 281 -16.83 23.11 -15.15
N ALA A 282 -17.30 21.86 -15.21
CA ALA A 282 -18.70 21.64 -15.10
C ALA A 282 -19.07 22.25 -13.74
N VAL A 283 -19.79 23.32 -13.75
CA VAL A 283 -20.43 23.83 -12.54
C VAL A 283 -21.32 22.68 -12.11
N GLY A 284 -20.89 21.92 -11.10
CA GLY A 284 -21.75 20.94 -10.48
C GLY A 284 -22.93 21.74 -9.99
N ASN A 285 -24.15 21.30 -10.29
CA ASN A 285 -25.34 21.80 -9.64
C ASN A 285 -25.28 21.42 -8.16
N PHE A 286 -24.41 22.09 -7.41
CA PHE A 286 -24.65 22.24 -6.00
C PHE A 286 -25.89 23.10 -5.88
N PRO A 287 -26.94 22.68 -5.18
CA PRO A 287 -28.06 23.54 -4.92
C PRO A 287 -27.52 24.84 -4.33
N ASP A 288 -27.87 25.96 -4.95
CA ASP A 288 -27.50 27.29 -4.49
C ASP A 288 -27.80 27.38 -2.98
N ALA A 289 -26.79 27.79 -2.22
CA ALA A 289 -26.99 28.04 -0.81
C ALA A 289 -28.14 29.02 -0.66
N PRO A 290 -29.09 28.82 0.26
CA PRO A 290 -30.13 29.83 0.52
C PRO A 290 -29.41 31.13 0.87
N SER A 291 -29.69 32.16 0.12
CA SER A 291 -29.19 33.50 0.40
C SER A 291 -29.61 33.94 1.79
N PRO A 292 -28.77 34.70 2.51
CA PRO A 292 -29.01 35.10 3.90
C PRO A 292 -30.27 35.91 4.11
#